data_04e36f135163ece05baf4cf4682376da
#
_entry.id   04e36f135163ece05baf4cf4682376da
#
_cell.length_a   1.000
_cell.length_b   1.000
_cell.length_c   1.000
_cell.angle_alpha   90.00
_cell.angle_beta   90.00
_cell.angle_gamma   90.00
#
_symmetry.space_group_name_H-M   'P 1'
#
loop_
_entity.id
_entity.type
_entity.pdbx_description
1 polymer ?
#
loop_
_entity_poly.entity_id
_entity_poly.type
_entity_poly.pdbx_seq_one_letter_code
_entity_poly.pdbx_strand_id
1 'polypeptide(L)'
;MYCARQVYCLRWKAAYLNTGTWASKAIKEARLFGEAVEVASSADKAFSYIPKNFSVPADADYLHVTSNNTIYGTQLRRDIDSPVPLVADMSSDILSRPVDVSKYSCIYGGAQKNIAQSGLSFVIVRESALGKVERAIPSILDYRVHIASGSMFNTPPTLPIYTALCSLRWVKQQGGVVAMERRAAERAAVLYDEIERNSLFVSNVAHDDRSFMNIDFVMSPGFEALEDDFAAFAAERGAVAIKGHRSVGGFRASCYNAMPIEGARALAGCMKDFENKVKGI
;
A
#
# COMPACT_ATOMS: atom_id res chain seq x y z
N MET A 1 3.75 -8.42 9.79
CA MET A 1 5.12 -8.54 9.25
C MET A 1 5.73 -9.94 9.37
N TYR A 2 5.24 -10.77 10.28
CA TYR A 2 5.68 -12.18 10.45
C TYR A 2 4.95 -13.17 9.54
N CYS A 3 3.99 -12.71 8.73
CA CYS A 3 3.03 -13.54 8.00
C CYS A 3 3.63 -14.53 6.99
N ALA A 4 4.46 -14.05 6.08
CA ALA A 4 4.88 -14.86 4.94
C ALA A 4 5.80 -16.04 5.30
N ARG A 5 6.55 -15.93 6.37
CA ARG A 5 7.56 -16.90 6.76
C ARG A 5 7.03 -18.17 7.38
N GLN A 6 5.87 -18.08 7.99
CA GLN A 6 5.28 -19.19 8.70
C GLN A 6 4.66 -20.21 7.77
N VAL A 7 4.37 -19.76 6.55
CA VAL A 7 3.62 -20.54 5.59
C VAL A 7 4.55 -21.31 4.65
N TYR A 8 5.78 -20.82 4.37
CA TYR A 8 6.54 -21.28 3.22
C TYR A 8 8.02 -21.62 3.40
N CYS A 9 8.65 -21.44 4.54
CA CYS A 9 10.09 -21.66 4.63
C CYS A 9 10.50 -23.13 4.62
N LEU A 10 10.44 -23.80 3.47
CA LEU A 10 11.01 -25.14 3.25
C LEU A 10 12.53 -25.10 3.06
N ARG A 11 13.01 -24.10 2.30
CA ARG A 11 14.42 -23.97 1.89
C ARG A 11 15.13 -22.78 2.51
N TRP A 12 14.46 -22.00 3.34
CA TRP A 12 14.99 -20.80 4.00
C TRP A 12 15.40 -19.68 3.05
N LYS A 13 14.88 -19.67 1.83
CA LYS A 13 15.18 -18.68 0.80
C LYS A 13 13.89 -18.01 0.33
N ALA A 14 13.83 -16.69 0.43
CA ALA A 14 12.69 -15.91 -0.03
C ALA A 14 13.15 -14.80 -0.97
N ALA A 15 12.40 -14.59 -2.05
CA ALA A 15 12.62 -13.52 -3.01
C ALA A 15 11.77 -12.29 -2.64
N TYR A 16 12.31 -11.10 -2.85
CA TYR A 16 11.65 -9.84 -2.54
C TYR A 16 11.78 -8.83 -3.68
N LEU A 17 10.66 -8.22 -4.05
CA LEU A 17 10.65 -7.01 -4.87
C LEU A 17 10.69 -5.80 -3.94
N ASN A 18 11.81 -5.08 -3.92
CA ASN A 18 12.01 -3.94 -3.02
C ASN A 18 11.56 -2.63 -3.68
N THR A 19 10.35 -2.21 -3.38
CA THR A 19 9.73 -1.00 -3.94
C THR A 19 9.50 0.09 -2.89
N GLY A 20 10.08 -0.03 -1.70
CA GLY A 20 9.92 0.99 -0.68
C GLY A 20 10.24 0.54 0.74
N THR A 21 10.01 1.45 1.68
CA THR A 21 10.31 1.25 3.11
C THR A 21 9.69 -0.03 3.68
N TRP A 22 8.45 -0.36 3.31
CA TRP A 22 7.76 -1.54 3.86
C TRP A 22 8.36 -2.83 3.32
N ALA A 23 8.69 -2.88 2.02
CA ALA A 23 9.41 -3.99 1.43
C ALA A 23 10.82 -4.14 2.06
N SER A 24 11.56 -3.05 2.21
CA SER A 24 12.89 -3.05 2.87
C SER A 24 12.82 -3.58 4.31
N LYS A 25 11.81 -3.18 5.08
CA LYS A 25 11.56 -3.71 6.42
C LYS A 25 11.23 -5.20 6.40
N ALA A 26 10.40 -5.64 5.44
CA ALA A 26 10.08 -7.05 5.28
C ALA A 26 11.35 -7.88 4.96
N ILE A 27 12.22 -7.38 4.09
CA ILE A 27 13.53 -8.00 3.78
C ILE A 27 14.40 -8.09 5.03
N LYS A 28 14.52 -6.99 5.79
CA LYS A 28 15.31 -6.96 7.03
C LYS A 28 14.85 -8.02 8.03
N GLU A 29 13.56 -8.08 8.29
CA GLU A 29 12.98 -9.11 9.17
C GLU A 29 13.16 -10.50 8.57
N ALA A 30 13.10 -10.62 7.23
CA ALA A 30 13.32 -11.84 6.52
C ALA A 30 14.72 -12.42 6.75
N ARG A 31 15.73 -11.64 6.80
CA ARG A 31 17.12 -12.06 7.01
C ARG A 31 17.39 -12.66 8.40
N LEU A 32 16.53 -12.39 9.37
CA LEU A 32 16.65 -12.97 10.71
C LEU A 32 16.34 -14.48 10.76
N PHE A 33 15.74 -15.03 9.70
CA PHE A 33 15.26 -16.41 9.69
C PHE A 33 15.76 -17.23 8.49
N GLY A 34 16.43 -16.63 7.54
CA GLY A 34 16.95 -17.30 6.36
C GLY A 34 17.46 -16.33 5.31
N GLU A 35 17.74 -16.84 4.13
CA GLU A 35 18.19 -16.05 2.99
C GLU A 35 17.03 -15.19 2.44
N ALA A 36 17.23 -13.87 2.34
CA ALA A 36 16.31 -12.97 1.67
C ALA A 36 17.03 -12.33 0.48
N VAL A 37 16.61 -12.74 -0.71
CA VAL A 37 17.15 -12.26 -1.99
C VAL A 37 16.32 -11.09 -2.49
N GLU A 38 16.92 -9.94 -2.65
CA GLU A 38 16.32 -8.81 -3.35
C GLU A 38 16.48 -9.03 -4.85
N VAL A 39 15.38 -9.42 -5.53
CA VAL A 39 15.42 -9.75 -6.97
C VAL A 39 15.39 -8.51 -7.85
N ALA A 40 14.82 -7.42 -7.36
CA ALA A 40 14.91 -6.10 -7.96
C ALA A 40 14.59 -5.04 -6.92
N SER A 41 15.09 -3.82 -7.16
CA SER A 41 14.86 -2.66 -6.30
C SER A 41 14.69 -1.40 -7.14
N SER A 42 13.88 -0.47 -6.67
CA SER A 42 13.77 0.87 -7.23
C SER A 42 14.42 1.95 -6.35
N ALA A 43 15.29 1.52 -5.42
CA ALA A 43 16.02 2.44 -4.53
C ALA A 43 16.97 3.39 -5.29
N ASP A 44 17.43 2.99 -6.48
CA ASP A 44 18.25 3.81 -7.40
C ASP A 44 17.59 5.14 -7.79
N LYS A 45 16.26 5.18 -7.81
CA LYS A 45 15.45 6.38 -8.07
C LYS A 45 14.50 6.69 -6.91
N ALA A 46 14.97 6.54 -5.67
CA ALA A 46 14.20 6.84 -4.47
C ALA A 46 12.80 6.20 -4.46
N PHE A 47 12.66 4.98 -4.99
CA PHE A 47 11.42 4.22 -5.06
C PHE A 47 10.28 4.88 -5.87
N SER A 48 10.63 5.71 -6.84
CA SER A 48 9.67 6.43 -7.69
C SER A 48 9.06 5.59 -8.82
N TYR A 49 9.45 4.32 -8.96
CA TYR A 49 8.92 3.40 -9.97
C TYR A 49 8.87 1.96 -9.45
N ILE A 50 8.23 1.07 -10.19
CA ILE A 50 8.18 -0.36 -9.91
C ILE A 50 9.01 -1.11 -10.96
N PRO A 51 10.04 -1.89 -10.56
CA PRO A 51 10.82 -2.69 -11.49
C PRO A 51 9.92 -3.69 -12.24
N LYS A 52 10.03 -3.74 -13.56
CA LYS A 52 9.20 -4.63 -14.42
C LYS A 52 9.97 -5.85 -14.93
N ASN A 53 11.27 -5.72 -15.09
CA ASN A 53 12.13 -6.77 -15.62
C ASN A 53 13.02 -7.32 -14.50
N PHE A 54 12.64 -8.46 -13.95
CA PHE A 54 13.43 -9.18 -12.95
C PHE A 54 13.19 -10.69 -13.07
N SER A 55 14.13 -11.48 -12.61
CA SER A 55 13.99 -12.93 -12.53
C SER A 55 13.90 -13.39 -11.09
N VAL A 56 13.02 -14.35 -10.83
CA VAL A 56 12.84 -14.93 -9.50
C VAL A 56 13.56 -16.29 -9.46
N PRO A 57 14.44 -16.53 -8.47
CA PRO A 57 15.09 -17.82 -8.32
C PRO A 57 14.06 -18.94 -8.16
N ALA A 58 14.16 -20.00 -8.95
CA ALA A 58 13.23 -21.13 -8.92
C ALA A 58 13.32 -21.95 -7.61
N ASP A 59 14.39 -21.78 -6.85
CA ASP A 59 14.60 -22.37 -5.53
C ASP A 59 14.11 -21.49 -4.37
N ALA A 60 13.51 -20.34 -4.65
CA ALA A 60 12.88 -19.52 -3.62
C ALA A 60 11.58 -20.16 -3.12
N ASP A 61 11.33 -20.06 -1.83
CA ASP A 61 10.09 -20.53 -1.21
C ASP A 61 8.88 -19.67 -1.61
N TYR A 62 9.11 -18.36 -1.84
CA TYR A 62 8.10 -17.41 -2.29
C TYR A 62 8.71 -16.12 -2.85
N LEU A 63 7.93 -15.40 -3.63
CA LEU A 63 8.17 -14.00 -3.96
C LEU A 63 7.28 -13.10 -3.10
N HIS A 64 7.88 -12.14 -2.39
CA HIS A 64 7.15 -11.13 -1.62
C HIS A 64 7.08 -9.82 -2.38
N VAL A 65 5.88 -9.22 -2.39
CA VAL A 65 5.62 -7.89 -2.96
C VAL A 65 4.84 -7.01 -1.97
N THR A 66 5.06 -5.71 -2.03
CA THR A 66 4.21 -4.70 -1.40
C THR A 66 3.40 -4.04 -2.51
N SER A 67 2.09 -4.30 -2.54
CA SER A 67 1.24 -3.93 -3.67
C SER A 67 1.06 -2.42 -3.82
N ASN A 68 1.07 -1.67 -2.70
CA ASN A 68 0.98 -0.21 -2.70
C ASN A 68 1.94 0.41 -1.68
N ASN A 69 2.80 1.30 -2.14
CA ASN A 69 3.83 1.96 -1.34
C ASN A 69 3.34 3.33 -0.86
N THR A 70 2.76 3.36 0.32
CA THR A 70 2.12 4.52 0.95
C THR A 70 3.04 5.75 1.09
N ILE A 71 4.36 5.53 1.14
CA ILE A 71 5.37 6.59 1.39
C ILE A 71 5.87 7.19 0.08
N TYR A 72 5.82 6.42 -1.02
CA TYR A 72 6.43 6.79 -2.30
C TYR A 72 5.43 6.92 -3.44
N GLY A 73 4.15 6.65 -3.18
CA GLY A 73 3.07 6.83 -4.16
C GLY A 73 3.08 5.84 -5.33
N THR A 74 3.77 4.69 -5.22
CA THR A 74 3.76 3.66 -6.26
C THR A 74 2.80 2.53 -5.93
N GLN A 75 2.14 1.94 -6.95
CA GLN A 75 1.18 0.85 -6.81
C GLN A 75 1.28 -0.18 -7.93
N LEU A 76 1.27 -1.46 -7.58
CA LEU A 76 1.06 -2.58 -8.49
C LEU A 76 -0.43 -2.64 -8.87
N ARG A 77 -0.79 -2.05 -10.00
CA ARG A 77 -2.19 -2.02 -10.47
C ARG A 77 -2.65 -3.32 -11.15
N ARG A 78 -1.74 -4.26 -11.35
CA ARG A 78 -2.00 -5.60 -11.90
C ARG A 78 -1.31 -6.65 -11.06
N ASP A 79 -1.90 -7.84 -11.05
CA ASP A 79 -1.30 -8.98 -10.37
C ASP A 79 -0.05 -9.44 -11.14
N ILE A 80 1.01 -9.75 -10.40
CA ILE A 80 2.28 -10.24 -10.95
C ILE A 80 2.17 -11.74 -11.17
N ASP A 81 2.68 -12.22 -12.30
CA ASP A 81 2.91 -13.64 -12.51
C ASP A 81 4.26 -14.04 -11.90
N SER A 82 4.27 -15.09 -11.12
CA SER A 82 5.46 -15.58 -10.41
C SER A 82 5.64 -17.08 -10.60
N PRO A 83 6.86 -17.55 -10.88
CA PRO A 83 7.17 -19.00 -10.96
C PRO A 83 7.16 -19.70 -9.60
N VAL A 84 7.13 -18.92 -8.51
CA VAL A 84 7.08 -19.40 -7.13
C VAL A 84 5.86 -18.82 -6.41
N PRO A 85 5.45 -19.37 -5.25
CA PRO A 85 4.34 -18.84 -4.46
C PRO A 85 4.41 -17.32 -4.25
N LEU A 86 3.33 -16.60 -4.53
CA LEU A 86 3.27 -15.14 -4.37
C LEU A 86 2.71 -14.77 -3.01
N VAL A 87 3.40 -13.88 -2.30
CA VAL A 87 3.00 -13.32 -1.00
C VAL A 87 2.90 -11.80 -1.13
N ALA A 88 1.78 -11.21 -0.74
CA ALA A 88 1.57 -9.78 -0.89
C ALA A 88 1.19 -9.08 0.42
N ASP A 89 1.87 -7.97 0.70
CA ASP A 89 1.39 -6.94 1.62
C ASP A 89 0.42 -6.02 0.86
N MET A 90 -0.87 -6.15 1.17
CA MET A 90 -1.93 -5.31 0.62
C MET A 90 -2.52 -4.36 1.67
N SER A 91 -1.75 -3.97 2.68
CA SER A 91 -2.24 -3.12 3.78
C SER A 91 -2.90 -1.83 3.31
N SER A 92 -2.44 -1.24 2.20
CA SER A 92 -2.90 0.08 1.77
C SER A 92 -3.77 0.09 0.52
N ASP A 93 -3.98 -1.05 -0.14
CA ASP A 93 -4.81 -1.13 -1.35
C ASP A 93 -5.74 -2.35 -1.41
N ILE A 94 -5.83 -3.13 -0.34
CA ILE A 94 -6.83 -4.20 -0.26
C ILE A 94 -8.24 -3.62 -0.51
N LEU A 95 -9.06 -4.32 -1.30
CA LEU A 95 -10.41 -3.91 -1.71
C LEU A 95 -10.48 -2.62 -2.56
N SER A 96 -9.36 -2.11 -3.03
CA SER A 96 -9.35 -0.93 -3.92
C SER A 96 -9.50 -1.29 -5.40
N ARG A 97 -9.28 -2.55 -5.76
CA ARG A 97 -9.42 -3.12 -7.10
C ARG A 97 -9.76 -4.61 -7.03
N PRO A 98 -10.27 -5.20 -8.11
CA PRO A 98 -10.32 -6.65 -8.25
C PRO A 98 -8.92 -7.27 -8.16
N VAL A 99 -8.83 -8.39 -7.44
CA VAL A 99 -7.61 -9.18 -7.29
C VAL A 99 -7.95 -10.63 -7.56
N ASP A 100 -7.18 -11.30 -8.41
CA ASP A 100 -7.26 -12.74 -8.57
C ASP A 100 -6.55 -13.44 -7.40
N VAL A 101 -7.32 -13.71 -6.34
CA VAL A 101 -6.81 -14.34 -5.12
C VAL A 101 -6.14 -15.69 -5.41
N SER A 102 -6.51 -16.36 -6.50
CA SER A 102 -5.91 -17.66 -6.86
C SER A 102 -4.43 -17.58 -7.24
N LYS A 103 -3.93 -16.39 -7.60
CA LYS A 103 -2.51 -16.16 -7.88
C LYS A 103 -1.66 -16.06 -6.61
N TYR A 104 -2.28 -15.81 -5.47
CA TYR A 104 -1.56 -15.59 -4.21
C TYR A 104 -1.61 -16.82 -3.32
N SER A 105 -0.50 -17.06 -2.68
CA SER A 105 -0.41 -18.04 -1.62
C SER A 105 -0.70 -17.44 -0.25
N CYS A 106 -0.40 -16.15 -0.10
CA CYS A 106 -0.77 -15.39 1.08
C CYS A 106 -0.94 -13.91 0.71
N ILE A 107 -2.07 -13.33 1.14
CA ILE A 107 -2.28 -11.88 1.15
C ILE A 107 -2.44 -11.48 2.62
N TYR A 108 -1.76 -10.44 3.05
CA TYR A 108 -1.90 -9.93 4.40
C TYR A 108 -1.90 -8.41 4.45
N GLY A 109 -2.33 -7.87 5.56
CA GLY A 109 -2.26 -6.44 5.78
C GLY A 109 -2.83 -5.97 7.11
N GLY A 110 -2.54 -4.73 7.44
CA GLY A 110 -3.20 -4.02 8.53
C GLY A 110 -4.52 -3.42 8.05
N ALA A 111 -5.56 -3.50 8.90
CA ALA A 111 -6.90 -3.03 8.54
C ALA A 111 -7.04 -1.49 8.52
N GLN A 112 -6.12 -0.76 9.17
CA GLN A 112 -6.25 0.68 9.48
C GLN A 112 -6.27 1.64 8.30
N LYS A 113 -6.21 1.14 7.06
CA LYS A 113 -6.22 1.97 5.85
C LYS A 113 -7.56 1.85 5.11
N ASN A 114 -7.88 0.67 4.58
CA ASN A 114 -9.07 0.46 3.76
C ASN A 114 -10.19 -0.34 4.42
N ILE A 115 -9.97 -0.98 5.57
CA ILE A 115 -10.94 -1.92 6.17
C ILE A 115 -11.53 -1.38 7.47
N ALA A 116 -10.68 -0.99 8.43
CA ALA A 116 -11.11 -0.63 9.78
C ALA A 116 -10.16 0.39 10.41
N GLN A 117 -10.25 0.56 11.71
CA GLN A 117 -9.26 1.28 12.52
C GLN A 117 -8.05 0.39 12.86
N SER A 118 -7.04 0.97 13.52
CA SER A 118 -5.86 0.25 14.00
C SER A 118 -6.23 -0.83 15.03
N GLY A 119 -5.35 -1.85 15.15
CA GLY A 119 -5.51 -2.94 16.11
C GLY A 119 -6.01 -4.26 15.49
N LEU A 120 -6.32 -4.27 14.19
CA LEU A 120 -6.71 -5.45 13.44
C LEU A 120 -5.77 -5.69 12.27
N SER A 121 -5.40 -6.94 12.05
CA SER A 121 -4.73 -7.40 10.84
C SER A 121 -5.54 -8.52 10.18
N PHE A 122 -5.45 -8.64 8.88
CA PHE A 122 -6.07 -9.74 8.13
C PHE A 122 -5.01 -10.58 7.43
N VAL A 123 -5.32 -11.85 7.25
CA VAL A 123 -4.53 -12.80 6.46
C VAL A 123 -5.48 -13.65 5.63
N ILE A 124 -5.22 -13.73 4.34
CA ILE A 124 -5.87 -14.65 3.40
C ILE A 124 -4.77 -15.60 2.96
N VAL A 125 -4.87 -16.86 3.32
CA VAL A 125 -3.83 -17.86 3.06
C VAL A 125 -4.42 -19.05 2.33
N ARG A 126 -3.70 -19.54 1.33
CA ARG A 126 -4.05 -20.77 0.60
C ARG A 126 -3.89 -21.97 1.53
N GLU A 127 -4.89 -22.82 1.61
CA GLU A 127 -4.87 -24.00 2.50
C GLU A 127 -3.67 -24.89 2.24
N SER A 128 -3.34 -25.17 0.98
CA SER A 128 -2.18 -25.99 0.60
C SER A 128 -0.81 -25.40 1.00
N ALA A 129 -0.79 -24.14 1.44
CA ALA A 129 0.39 -23.47 1.93
C ALA A 129 0.65 -23.70 3.42
N LEU A 130 -0.35 -24.16 4.14
CA LEU A 130 -0.28 -24.39 5.59
C LEU A 130 0.53 -25.65 5.92
N GLY A 131 1.20 -25.64 7.07
CA GLY A 131 1.89 -26.81 7.60
C GLY A 131 3.15 -27.25 6.84
N LYS A 132 3.71 -26.37 6.00
CA LYS A 132 4.93 -26.66 5.23
C LYS A 132 6.22 -26.48 6.03
N VAL A 133 6.15 -25.87 7.20
CA VAL A 133 7.30 -25.61 8.06
C VAL A 133 7.51 -26.81 9.00
N GLU A 134 8.63 -27.51 8.86
CA GLU A 134 8.97 -28.70 9.66
C GLU A 134 9.52 -28.37 11.05
N ARG A 135 10.08 -27.18 11.22
CA ARG A 135 10.61 -26.73 12.51
C ARG A 135 9.50 -26.39 13.50
N ALA A 136 9.79 -26.48 14.78
CA ALA A 136 8.91 -25.96 15.82
C ALA A 136 8.76 -24.45 15.70
N ILE A 137 7.53 -23.97 15.66
CA ILE A 137 7.17 -22.55 15.69
C ILE A 137 6.25 -22.27 16.88
N PRO A 138 6.34 -21.08 17.52
CA PRO A 138 5.41 -20.70 18.55
C PRO A 138 3.96 -20.75 18.05
N SER A 139 3.02 -21.18 18.88
CA SER A 139 1.60 -21.32 18.51
C SER A 139 0.99 -20.03 17.96
N ILE A 140 1.40 -18.87 18.50
CA ILE A 140 0.93 -17.55 18.02
C ILE A 140 1.36 -17.26 16.58
N LEU A 141 2.35 -17.97 16.08
CA LEU A 141 2.88 -17.85 14.74
C LEU A 141 2.35 -18.94 13.79
N ASP A 142 1.59 -19.90 14.24
CA ASP A 142 1.00 -20.98 13.42
C ASP A 142 -0.43 -20.62 12.99
N TYR A 143 -0.62 -20.34 11.70
CA TYR A 143 -1.94 -20.02 11.17
C TYR A 143 -2.97 -21.12 11.35
N ARG A 144 -2.58 -22.39 11.46
CA ARG A 144 -3.49 -23.49 11.74
C ARG A 144 -4.16 -23.34 13.10
N VAL A 145 -3.43 -22.84 14.10
CA VAL A 145 -3.96 -22.56 15.43
C VAL A 145 -5.01 -21.44 15.40
N HIS A 146 -4.71 -20.37 14.64
CA HIS A 146 -5.67 -19.26 14.46
C HIS A 146 -6.92 -19.71 13.70
N ILE A 147 -6.77 -20.52 12.65
CA ILE A 147 -7.88 -21.06 11.87
C ILE A 147 -8.76 -21.97 12.74
N ALA A 148 -8.15 -22.91 13.47
CA ALA A 148 -8.87 -23.83 14.36
C ALA A 148 -9.63 -23.10 15.47
N SER A 149 -9.15 -21.94 15.89
CA SER A 149 -9.77 -21.08 16.91
C SER A 149 -10.74 -20.05 16.32
N GLY A 150 -11.09 -20.12 15.03
CA GLY A 150 -11.96 -19.13 14.37
C GLY A 150 -11.43 -17.69 14.46
N SER A 151 -10.10 -17.52 14.37
CA SER A 151 -9.37 -16.26 14.57
C SER A 151 -9.44 -15.69 16.00
N MET A 152 -9.89 -16.47 16.98
CA MET A 152 -10.03 -16.07 18.38
C MET A 152 -9.06 -16.81 19.31
N PHE A 153 -7.89 -17.18 18.83
CA PHE A 153 -6.84 -17.81 19.66
C PHE A 153 -6.44 -16.92 20.84
N ASN A 154 -6.40 -15.62 20.66
CA ASN A 154 -6.33 -14.62 21.72
C ASN A 154 -7.60 -13.79 21.72
N THR A 155 -7.86 -13.06 22.80
CA THR A 155 -9.02 -12.15 22.90
C THR A 155 -9.03 -11.16 21.76
N PRO A 156 -10.05 -11.18 20.89
CA PRO A 156 -10.06 -10.34 19.69
C PRO A 156 -10.48 -8.89 20.00
N PRO A 157 -9.99 -7.90 19.24
CA PRO A 157 -10.41 -6.52 19.37
C PRO A 157 -11.81 -6.32 18.77
N THR A 158 -12.86 -6.40 19.57
CA THR A 158 -14.26 -6.41 19.12
C THR A 158 -14.62 -5.20 18.27
N LEU A 159 -14.25 -3.99 18.70
CA LEU A 159 -14.62 -2.76 17.95
C LEU A 159 -13.94 -2.69 16.57
N PRO A 160 -12.63 -2.93 16.38
CA PRO A 160 -12.03 -3.04 15.06
C PRO A 160 -12.66 -4.09 14.15
N ILE A 161 -13.08 -5.24 14.70
CA ILE A 161 -13.77 -6.29 13.92
C ILE A 161 -15.16 -5.81 13.49
N TYR A 162 -15.90 -5.18 14.38
CA TYR A 162 -17.21 -4.62 14.06
C TYR A 162 -17.13 -3.52 12.98
N THR A 163 -16.15 -2.60 13.09
CA THR A 163 -15.95 -1.58 12.07
C THR A 163 -15.51 -2.17 10.75
N ALA A 164 -14.69 -3.24 10.74
CA ALA A 164 -14.36 -3.99 9.54
C ALA A 164 -15.62 -4.57 8.86
N LEU A 165 -16.52 -5.18 9.65
CA LEU A 165 -17.80 -5.69 9.14
C LEU A 165 -18.64 -4.57 8.49
N CYS A 166 -18.74 -3.41 9.13
CA CYS A 166 -19.47 -2.26 8.60
C CYS A 166 -18.86 -1.77 7.27
N SER A 167 -17.54 -1.66 7.21
CA SER A 167 -16.83 -1.25 6.00
C SER A 167 -17.00 -2.24 4.85
N LEU A 168 -16.91 -3.54 5.12
CA LEU A 168 -17.11 -4.57 4.10
C LEU A 168 -18.54 -4.58 3.57
N ARG A 169 -19.54 -4.39 4.45
CA ARG A 169 -20.95 -4.23 4.04
C ARG A 169 -21.14 -2.99 3.18
N TRP A 170 -20.52 -1.87 3.57
CA TRP A 170 -20.56 -0.64 2.79
C TRP A 170 -19.92 -0.84 1.41
N VAL A 171 -18.73 -1.42 1.30
CA VAL A 171 -18.10 -1.73 0.01
C VAL A 171 -19.03 -2.56 -0.88
N LYS A 172 -19.67 -3.60 -0.31
CA LYS A 172 -20.65 -4.44 -1.03
C LYS A 172 -21.84 -3.62 -1.53
N GLN A 173 -22.41 -2.76 -0.69
CA GLN A 173 -23.55 -1.88 -1.04
C GLN A 173 -23.19 -0.84 -2.11
N GLN A 174 -21.93 -0.41 -2.16
CA GLN A 174 -21.44 0.56 -3.15
C GLN A 174 -21.12 -0.07 -4.52
N GLY A 175 -21.39 -1.35 -4.73
CA GLY A 175 -21.13 -2.07 -5.97
C GLY A 175 -19.82 -2.90 -5.98
N GLY A 176 -19.26 -3.16 -4.79
CA GLY A 176 -18.10 -4.02 -4.61
C GLY A 176 -16.79 -3.41 -5.08
N VAL A 177 -15.76 -4.26 -5.23
CA VAL A 177 -14.39 -3.82 -5.53
C VAL A 177 -14.24 -3.17 -6.92
N VAL A 178 -15.07 -3.54 -7.89
CA VAL A 178 -15.08 -2.91 -9.23
C VAL A 178 -15.51 -1.43 -9.12
N ALA A 179 -16.53 -1.15 -8.30
CA ALA A 179 -16.94 0.23 -8.06
C ALA A 179 -15.90 1.00 -7.25
N MET A 180 -15.19 0.35 -6.32
CA MET A 180 -14.09 0.99 -5.57
C MET A 180 -12.93 1.35 -6.49
N GLU A 181 -12.55 0.48 -7.43
CA GLU A 181 -11.49 0.77 -8.41
C GLU A 181 -11.83 2.00 -9.27
N ARG A 182 -13.04 2.07 -9.81
CA ARG A 182 -13.50 3.23 -10.57
C ARG A 182 -13.42 4.52 -9.75
N ARG A 183 -13.95 4.51 -8.52
CA ARG A 183 -13.89 5.66 -7.61
C ARG A 183 -12.47 6.06 -7.24
N ALA A 184 -11.58 5.07 -7.07
CA ALA A 184 -10.17 5.34 -6.79
C ALA A 184 -9.48 6.01 -7.98
N ALA A 185 -9.73 5.51 -9.20
CA ALA A 185 -9.22 6.10 -10.44
C ALA A 185 -9.73 7.55 -10.63
N GLU A 186 -11.04 7.78 -10.41
CA GLU A 186 -11.65 9.11 -10.53
C GLU A 186 -11.03 10.12 -9.54
N ARG A 187 -10.82 9.74 -8.27
CA ARG A 187 -10.17 10.59 -7.27
C ARG A 187 -8.71 10.88 -7.62
N ALA A 188 -7.99 9.85 -8.04
CA ALA A 188 -6.59 9.98 -8.43
C ALA A 188 -6.44 10.88 -9.66
N ALA A 189 -7.30 10.73 -10.67
CA ALA A 189 -7.30 11.58 -11.86
C ALA A 189 -7.46 13.07 -11.50
N VAL A 190 -8.43 13.42 -10.64
CA VAL A 190 -8.63 14.83 -10.20
C VAL A 190 -7.34 15.44 -9.65
N LEU A 191 -6.57 14.68 -8.87
CA LEU A 191 -5.33 15.20 -8.27
C LEU A 191 -4.16 15.17 -9.25
N TYR A 192 -3.98 14.10 -10.01
CA TYR A 192 -2.89 14.04 -11.00
C TYR A 192 -3.07 15.04 -12.14
N ASP A 193 -4.30 15.25 -12.62
CA ASP A 193 -4.60 16.27 -13.64
C ASP A 193 -4.23 17.67 -13.12
N GLU A 194 -4.55 17.97 -11.86
CA GLU A 194 -4.17 19.25 -11.26
C GLU A 194 -2.65 19.35 -11.05
N ILE A 195 -1.97 18.29 -10.59
CA ILE A 195 -0.51 18.29 -10.44
C ILE A 195 0.17 18.54 -11.79
N GLU A 196 -0.32 17.93 -12.88
CA GLU A 196 0.27 18.10 -14.22
C GLU A 196 -0.02 19.46 -14.83
N ARG A 197 -1.18 20.05 -14.53
CA ARG A 197 -1.55 21.40 -14.98
C ARG A 197 -0.77 22.49 -14.23
N ASN A 198 -0.54 22.28 -12.95
CA ASN A 198 -0.06 23.30 -12.01
C ASN A 198 1.47 23.47 -12.13
N SER A 199 1.94 24.71 -12.20
CA SER A 199 3.38 24.99 -12.33
C SER A 199 4.17 24.84 -11.02
N LEU A 200 3.47 24.85 -9.87
CA LEU A 200 4.11 24.79 -8.55
C LEU A 200 4.34 23.37 -8.04
N PHE A 201 3.70 22.36 -8.64
CA PHE A 201 3.72 21.00 -8.15
C PHE A 201 4.16 20.01 -9.23
N VAL A 202 4.81 18.94 -8.80
CA VAL A 202 5.20 17.84 -9.68
C VAL A 202 5.10 16.50 -8.92
N SER A 203 4.67 15.45 -9.63
CA SER A 203 4.80 14.09 -9.12
C SER A 203 6.15 13.52 -9.53
N ASN A 204 6.90 13.00 -8.57
CA ASN A 204 8.15 12.29 -8.80
C ASN A 204 7.96 10.80 -9.11
N VAL A 205 6.71 10.33 -9.15
CA VAL A 205 6.35 8.93 -9.43
C VAL A 205 6.20 8.70 -10.93
N ALA A 206 6.81 7.63 -11.44
CA ALA A 206 6.64 7.22 -12.83
C ALA A 206 5.15 7.02 -13.16
N HIS A 207 4.68 7.62 -14.26
CA HIS A 207 3.26 7.73 -14.63
C HIS A 207 2.51 6.37 -14.55
N ASP A 208 3.10 5.31 -15.10
CA ASP A 208 2.49 3.97 -15.13
C ASP A 208 2.41 3.28 -13.77
N ASP A 209 3.19 3.75 -12.81
CA ASP A 209 3.32 3.14 -11.48
C ASP A 209 2.65 3.99 -10.38
N ARG A 210 1.97 5.08 -10.75
CA ARG A 210 1.26 5.98 -9.84
C ARG A 210 0.16 5.27 -9.07
N SER A 211 0.13 5.50 -7.76
CA SER A 211 -0.89 4.96 -6.87
C SER A 211 -2.22 5.70 -7.01
N PHE A 212 -3.33 4.96 -6.95
CA PHE A 212 -4.69 5.52 -6.81
C PHE A 212 -5.10 5.71 -5.34
N MET A 213 -4.28 5.19 -4.41
CA MET A 213 -4.54 5.27 -2.97
C MET A 213 -3.73 6.38 -2.28
N ASN A 214 -2.50 6.61 -2.73
CA ASN A 214 -1.58 7.58 -2.15
C ASN A 214 -0.96 8.40 -3.27
N ILE A 215 -1.44 9.62 -3.43
CA ILE A 215 -0.97 10.54 -4.45
C ILE A 215 0.13 11.39 -3.81
N ASP A 216 1.38 11.11 -4.18
CA ASP A 216 2.55 11.78 -3.67
C ASP A 216 3.04 12.83 -4.68
N PHE A 217 3.31 14.03 -4.19
CA PHE A 217 3.78 15.14 -5.01
C PHE A 217 4.68 16.07 -4.18
N VAL A 218 5.49 16.84 -4.88
CA VAL A 218 6.42 17.81 -4.27
C VAL A 218 6.26 19.17 -4.96
N MET A 219 6.87 20.19 -4.38
CA MET A 219 7.01 21.47 -5.07
C MET A 219 7.87 21.31 -6.31
N SER A 220 7.51 21.98 -7.39
CA SER A 220 8.34 22.03 -8.61
C SER A 220 9.70 22.67 -8.35
N PRO A 221 10.74 22.33 -9.13
CA PRO A 221 12.07 22.94 -8.98
C PRO A 221 12.01 24.47 -9.00
N GLY A 222 12.63 25.08 -7.99
CA GLY A 222 12.64 26.54 -7.79
C GLY A 222 11.50 27.07 -6.87
N PHE A 223 10.57 26.21 -6.47
CA PHE A 223 9.47 26.58 -5.56
C PHE A 223 9.52 25.84 -4.21
N GLU A 224 10.60 25.11 -3.92
CA GLU A 224 10.74 24.28 -2.72
C GLU A 224 10.54 25.07 -1.42
N ALA A 225 10.92 26.34 -1.41
CA ALA A 225 10.74 27.23 -0.26
C ALA A 225 9.29 27.48 0.12
N LEU A 226 8.34 27.20 -0.79
CA LEU A 226 6.90 27.38 -0.57
C LEU A 226 6.21 26.17 0.07
N GLU A 227 6.94 25.10 0.39
CA GLU A 227 6.35 23.85 0.93
C GLU A 227 5.56 24.08 2.22
N ASP A 228 6.13 24.83 3.16
CA ASP A 228 5.45 25.14 4.43
C ASP A 228 4.28 26.11 4.23
N ASP A 229 4.42 27.09 3.34
CA ASP A 229 3.37 28.04 3.01
C ASP A 229 2.16 27.34 2.39
N PHE A 230 2.39 26.41 1.45
CA PHE A 230 1.29 25.62 0.89
C PHE A 230 0.63 24.73 1.95
N ALA A 231 1.42 24.08 2.82
CA ALA A 231 0.88 23.24 3.89
C ALA A 231 -0.04 24.04 4.82
N ALA A 232 0.36 25.25 5.21
CA ALA A 232 -0.46 26.16 6.03
C ALA A 232 -1.72 26.62 5.26
N PHE A 233 -1.56 27.06 4.01
CA PHE A 233 -2.67 27.50 3.16
C PHE A 233 -3.75 26.42 2.95
N ALA A 234 -3.32 25.17 2.74
CA ALA A 234 -4.21 24.04 2.58
C ALA A 234 -4.92 23.67 3.89
N ALA A 235 -4.19 23.71 5.03
CA ALA A 235 -4.76 23.43 6.35
C ALA A 235 -5.87 24.43 6.73
N GLU A 236 -5.70 25.73 6.45
CA GLU A 236 -6.73 26.76 6.63
C GLU A 236 -8.03 26.48 5.84
N ARG A 237 -7.91 25.70 4.76
CA ARG A 237 -9.03 25.30 3.88
C ARG A 237 -9.53 23.87 4.15
N GLY A 238 -9.11 23.29 5.26
CA GLY A 238 -9.56 21.97 5.71
C GLY A 238 -8.77 20.78 5.12
N ALA A 239 -7.77 21.00 4.27
CA ALA A 239 -6.88 19.93 3.80
C ALA A 239 -5.74 19.72 4.80
N VAL A 240 -6.05 19.00 5.88
CA VAL A 240 -5.12 18.71 6.98
C VAL A 240 -4.29 17.45 6.75
N ALA A 241 -3.12 17.39 7.41
CA ALA A 241 -2.23 16.22 7.39
C ALA A 241 -1.78 15.78 5.99
N ILE A 242 -1.64 16.73 5.05
CA ILE A 242 -1.20 16.46 3.68
C ILE A 242 0.32 16.41 3.54
N LYS A 243 1.11 16.79 4.54
CA LYS A 243 2.57 16.65 4.48
C LYS A 243 2.97 15.21 4.25
N GLY A 244 3.94 15.00 3.38
CA GLY A 244 4.53 13.71 3.05
C GLY A 244 5.21 13.07 4.26
N HIS A 245 5.68 11.84 4.07
CA HIS A 245 6.43 11.17 5.13
C HIS A 245 7.76 11.89 5.38
N ARG A 246 8.15 12.03 6.65
CA ARG A 246 9.37 12.75 7.07
C ARG A 246 10.67 12.31 6.39
N SER A 247 10.71 11.09 5.84
CA SER A 247 11.88 10.57 5.12
C SER A 247 11.91 10.96 3.64
N VAL A 248 10.83 11.51 3.10
CA VAL A 248 10.69 11.84 1.67
C VAL A 248 10.41 13.33 1.48
N GLY A 249 9.72 13.97 2.44
CA GLY A 249 9.26 15.36 2.31
C GLY A 249 8.03 15.48 1.40
N GLY A 250 7.77 16.68 0.94
CA GLY A 250 6.67 17.00 0.03
C GLY A 250 5.29 16.75 0.64
N PHE A 251 4.37 16.28 -0.20
CA PHE A 251 2.97 16.11 0.14
C PHE A 251 2.47 14.72 -0.24
N ARG A 252 1.44 14.27 0.47
CA ARG A 252 0.75 13.02 0.20
C ARG A 252 -0.75 13.17 0.46
N ALA A 253 -1.56 12.98 -0.56
CA ALA A 253 -3.00 12.80 -0.42
C ALA A 253 -3.33 11.31 -0.27
N SER A 254 -3.88 10.91 0.88
CA SER A 254 -4.31 9.52 1.14
C SER A 254 -5.79 9.37 0.79
N CYS A 255 -6.06 8.79 -0.38
CA CYS A 255 -7.39 8.67 -0.98
C CYS A 255 -7.96 7.26 -0.85
N TYR A 256 -8.03 6.74 0.39
CA TYR A 256 -8.59 5.40 0.64
C TYR A 256 -10.07 5.30 0.25
N ASN A 257 -10.60 4.07 0.16
CA ASN A 257 -11.91 3.78 -0.41
C ASN A 257 -13.05 4.67 0.09
N ALA A 258 -13.06 5.00 1.38
CA ALA A 258 -14.11 5.81 2.00
C ALA A 258 -13.97 7.32 1.74
N MET A 259 -12.84 7.79 1.18
CA MET A 259 -12.65 9.21 0.84
C MET A 259 -13.65 9.61 -0.27
N PRO A 260 -14.51 10.62 -0.06
CA PRO A 260 -15.37 11.13 -1.10
C PRO A 260 -14.56 11.91 -2.15
N ILE A 261 -15.06 11.96 -3.40
CA ILE A 261 -14.37 12.68 -4.49
C ILE A 261 -14.25 14.17 -4.21
N GLU A 262 -15.16 14.73 -3.41
CA GLU A 262 -15.16 16.12 -2.96
C GLU A 262 -13.89 16.46 -2.20
N GLY A 263 -13.32 15.53 -1.44
CA GLY A 263 -12.04 15.73 -0.77
C GLY A 263 -10.88 15.90 -1.75
N ALA A 264 -10.84 15.11 -2.81
CA ALA A 264 -9.84 15.26 -3.87
C ALA A 264 -10.01 16.58 -4.63
N ARG A 265 -11.26 16.96 -4.95
CA ARG A 265 -11.58 18.24 -5.60
C ARG A 265 -11.22 19.44 -4.72
N ALA A 266 -11.46 19.35 -3.42
CA ALA A 266 -11.09 20.42 -2.48
C ALA A 266 -9.57 20.64 -2.45
N LEU A 267 -8.78 19.57 -2.40
CA LEU A 267 -7.32 19.68 -2.45
C LEU A 267 -6.84 20.23 -3.81
N ALA A 268 -7.36 19.74 -4.93
CA ALA A 268 -7.05 20.28 -6.25
C ALA A 268 -7.40 21.77 -6.36
N GLY A 269 -8.55 22.18 -5.81
CA GLY A 269 -8.93 23.59 -5.70
C GLY A 269 -7.92 24.41 -4.88
N CYS A 270 -7.49 23.89 -3.72
CA CYS A 270 -6.45 24.55 -2.91
C CYS A 270 -5.14 24.70 -3.68
N MET A 271 -4.72 23.71 -4.45
CA MET A 271 -3.50 23.78 -5.27
C MET A 271 -3.60 24.88 -6.32
N LYS A 272 -4.74 24.96 -7.03
CA LYS A 272 -5.01 25.99 -8.03
C LYS A 272 -5.04 27.38 -7.41
N ASP A 273 -5.73 27.56 -6.29
CA ASP A 273 -5.84 28.86 -5.61
C ASP A 273 -4.48 29.32 -5.07
N PHE A 274 -3.65 28.39 -4.59
CA PHE A 274 -2.30 28.71 -4.15
C PHE A 274 -1.42 29.16 -5.32
N GLU A 275 -1.50 28.48 -6.47
CA GLU A 275 -0.80 28.90 -7.69
C GLU A 275 -1.19 30.33 -8.09
N ASN A 276 -2.49 30.64 -8.11
CA ASN A 276 -2.99 31.99 -8.42
C ASN A 276 -2.46 33.04 -7.43
N LYS A 277 -2.46 32.74 -6.13
CA LYS A 277 -1.90 33.60 -5.09
C LYS A 277 -0.42 33.89 -5.32
N VAL A 278 0.37 32.87 -5.63
CA VAL A 278 1.83 33.01 -5.86
C VAL A 278 2.12 33.82 -7.13
N LYS A 279 1.32 33.62 -8.18
CA LYS A 279 1.47 34.34 -9.47
C LYS A 279 0.87 35.76 -9.45
N GLY A 280 0.13 36.14 -8.40
CA GLY A 280 -0.53 37.45 -8.33
C GLY A 280 -1.75 37.59 -9.26
N ILE A 281 -2.44 36.49 -9.55
CA ILE A 281 -3.60 36.41 -10.45
C ILE A 281 -4.89 36.22 -9.63
#